data_c1b2ac036a7f7948f8f4b5c50244938b
#
_entry.id   c1b2ac036a7f7948f8f4b5c50244938b
#
_cell.length_a   1.000
_cell.length_b   1.000
_cell.length_c   1.000
_cell.angle_alpha   90.00
_cell.angle_beta   90.00
_cell.angle_gamma   90.00
#
_symmetry.space_group_name_H-M   'P 1'
#
loop_
_entity.id
_entity.type
_entity.pdbx_description
1 polymer ?
#
loop_
_entity_poly.entity_id
_entity_poly.type
_entity_poly.pdbx_seq_one_letter_code
_entity_poly.pdbx_strand_id
1 'polypeptide(L)'
;VNDESLISLEYALDFEGLSCFFRIPQLTEKYLGINFNEILEEEISDDETYEKFNNYLKDPESLISASELEELLNKYSNIWYTTIDDVELEKKEDVDIGDITVKYTTLTVDLDSDLVYDLSKNYLKEISKDKTIKKIVIDKLEICTEEEFDNAINDALDELKESKENAEDDSITGKIVTYVDPKGNIRGCSFNTDSDDENFSYEYIIGKEDDNICGIASISSDGDNIFNGEFSAVESKNETYSGEFEVSFNTGSYDDEDESVTLSVEFDKFKVINKEKAYFDGEFTFVIPEVEPFSLTLSSDGKSQKINFDLN
;
A
#
# COMPACT_ATOMS: atom_id res chain seq x y z
N VAL A 1 -8.36 -25.35 7.82
CA VAL A 1 -7.30 -24.32 7.78
C VAL A 1 -7.88 -23.15 8.50
N ASN A 2 -7.34 -22.81 9.67
CA ASN A 2 -7.74 -21.60 10.38
C ASN A 2 -7.03 -20.45 9.68
N ASP A 3 -7.76 -19.66 8.91
CA ASP A 3 -7.33 -18.39 8.33
C ASP A 3 -7.35 -17.31 9.42
N GLU A 4 -6.49 -17.43 10.39
CA GLU A 4 -6.22 -16.32 11.30
C GLU A 4 -5.07 -15.51 10.71
N SER A 5 -5.40 -14.49 9.91
CA SER A 5 -4.43 -13.46 9.58
C SER A 5 -4.06 -12.70 10.85
N LEU A 6 -2.78 -12.48 11.07
CA LEU A 6 -2.29 -11.77 12.25
C LEU A 6 -2.87 -10.35 12.30
N ILE A 7 -2.71 -9.63 11.21
CA ILE A 7 -3.33 -8.35 10.90
C ILE A 7 -3.69 -8.40 9.41
N SER A 8 -4.80 -7.82 9.04
CA SER A 8 -5.20 -7.63 7.65
C SER A 8 -5.72 -6.21 7.47
N LEU A 9 -5.43 -5.62 6.33
CA LEU A 9 -5.96 -4.34 5.92
C LEU A 9 -7.01 -4.58 4.84
N GLU A 10 -8.23 -4.13 5.10
CA GLU A 10 -9.26 -4.06 4.08
C GLU A 10 -9.42 -2.60 3.64
N TYR A 11 -9.59 -2.40 2.36
CA TYR A 11 -9.87 -1.09 1.81
C TYR A 11 -11.14 -1.12 0.97
N ALA A 12 -11.80 0.01 0.89
CA ALA A 12 -12.92 0.26 0.01
C ALA A 12 -12.76 1.66 -0.60
N LEU A 13 -13.12 1.78 -1.87
CA LEU A 13 -13.12 3.06 -2.56
C LEU A 13 -14.58 3.49 -2.75
N ASP A 14 -14.90 4.68 -2.27
CA ASP A 14 -16.15 5.37 -2.57
C ASP A 14 -15.88 6.38 -3.67
N PHE A 15 -16.24 6.02 -4.87
CA PHE A 15 -16.07 6.88 -6.02
C PHE A 15 -17.11 8.02 -6.08
N GLU A 16 -18.28 7.85 -5.44
CA GLU A 16 -19.28 8.92 -5.37
C GLU A 16 -18.81 10.08 -4.46
N GLY A 17 -18.23 9.72 -3.32
CA GLY A 17 -17.68 10.67 -2.35
C GLY A 17 -16.20 10.97 -2.55
N LEU A 18 -15.55 10.45 -3.60
CA LEU A 18 -14.09 10.55 -3.79
C LEU A 18 -13.31 10.23 -2.53
N SER A 19 -13.65 9.12 -1.90
CA SER A 19 -13.09 8.76 -0.61
C SER A 19 -12.48 7.37 -0.65
N CYS A 20 -11.33 7.23 -0.01
CA CYS A 20 -10.74 5.94 0.29
C CYS A 20 -11.04 5.58 1.74
N PHE A 21 -11.53 4.39 1.95
CA PHE A 21 -11.81 3.84 3.27
C PHE A 21 -10.90 2.66 3.54
N PHE A 22 -10.41 2.57 4.75
CA PHE A 22 -9.61 1.43 5.19
C PHE A 22 -10.01 0.99 6.60
N ARG A 23 -9.83 -0.28 6.88
CA ARG A 23 -10.01 -0.84 8.21
C ARG A 23 -9.06 -2.00 8.47
N ILE A 24 -8.85 -2.27 9.73
CA ILE A 24 -8.19 -3.48 10.21
C ILE A 24 -9.27 -4.34 10.86
N PRO A 25 -9.76 -5.44 10.21
CA PRO A 25 -10.89 -6.23 10.70
C PRO A 25 -10.68 -6.82 12.09
N GLN A 26 -9.41 -7.02 12.50
CA GLN A 26 -9.08 -7.48 13.84
C GLN A 26 -9.40 -6.45 14.91
N LEU A 27 -9.39 -5.16 14.57
CA LEU A 27 -9.63 -4.05 15.49
C LEU A 27 -11.05 -3.52 15.42
N THR A 28 -11.60 -3.36 14.21
CA THR A 28 -12.89 -2.69 14.03
C THR A 28 -13.61 -3.18 12.78
N GLU A 29 -14.94 -3.14 12.78
CA GLU A 29 -15.76 -3.29 11.58
C GLU A 29 -16.04 -1.95 10.87
N LYS A 30 -15.64 -0.83 11.49
CA LYS A 30 -15.78 0.50 10.89
C LYS A 30 -14.57 0.82 10.02
N TYR A 31 -14.83 1.55 8.96
CA TYR A 31 -13.82 2.10 8.09
C TYR A 31 -13.42 3.51 8.55
N LEU A 32 -12.14 3.80 8.47
CA LEU A 32 -11.61 5.17 8.47
C LEU A 32 -11.58 5.63 7.02
N GLY A 33 -11.95 6.86 6.74
CA GLY A 33 -12.06 7.40 5.39
C GLY A 33 -11.21 8.65 5.19
N ILE A 34 -10.64 8.77 4.00
CA ILE A 34 -9.99 9.99 3.50
C ILE A 34 -10.80 10.46 2.29
N ASN A 35 -11.18 11.73 2.27
CA ASN A 35 -11.87 12.36 1.15
C ASN A 35 -10.86 13.15 0.30
N PHE A 36 -10.82 12.87 -0.99
CA PHE A 36 -9.89 13.48 -1.93
C PHE A 36 -10.51 14.58 -2.79
N ASN A 37 -11.79 14.91 -2.61
CA ASN A 37 -12.46 15.92 -3.43
C ASN A 37 -11.71 17.27 -3.48
N GLU A 38 -11.29 17.76 -2.31
CA GLU A 38 -10.60 19.05 -2.21
C GLU A 38 -9.25 19.02 -2.95
N ILE A 39 -8.52 17.91 -2.86
CA ILE A 39 -7.21 17.72 -3.53
C ILE A 39 -7.39 17.68 -5.04
N LEU A 40 -8.41 16.97 -5.54
CA LEU A 40 -8.64 16.81 -6.98
C LEU A 40 -9.19 18.10 -7.62
N GLU A 41 -9.97 18.90 -6.91
CA GLU A 41 -10.43 20.22 -7.37
C GLU A 41 -9.26 21.20 -7.57
N GLU A 42 -8.20 21.07 -6.76
CA GLU A 42 -7.00 21.92 -6.89
C GLU A 42 -6.09 21.49 -8.02
N GLU A 43 -5.98 20.18 -8.31
CA GLU A 43 -5.03 19.62 -9.29
C GLU A 43 -5.58 19.57 -10.72
N ILE A 44 -6.90 19.39 -10.91
CA ILE A 44 -7.50 19.33 -12.24
C ILE A 44 -7.97 20.73 -12.66
N SER A 45 -7.15 21.40 -13.45
CA SER A 45 -7.37 22.80 -13.86
C SER A 45 -8.37 23.00 -15.02
N ASP A 46 -8.85 21.92 -15.66
CA ASP A 46 -9.82 21.96 -16.76
C ASP A 46 -11.20 21.53 -16.28
N ASP A 47 -12.11 22.51 -16.17
CA ASP A 47 -13.47 22.33 -15.63
C ASP A 47 -14.26 21.23 -16.38
N GLU A 48 -14.10 21.07 -17.70
CA GLU A 48 -14.85 20.09 -18.48
C GLU A 48 -14.35 18.66 -18.21
N THR A 49 -13.05 18.47 -18.12
CA THR A 49 -12.44 17.19 -17.77
C THR A 49 -12.77 16.81 -16.32
N TYR A 50 -12.71 17.77 -15.40
CA TYR A 50 -13.09 17.57 -14.00
C TYR A 50 -14.56 17.14 -13.86
N GLU A 51 -15.50 17.85 -14.52
CA GLU A 51 -16.92 17.50 -14.46
C GLU A 51 -17.19 16.08 -15.04
N LYS A 52 -16.58 15.71 -16.16
CA LYS A 52 -16.69 14.36 -16.72
C LYS A 52 -16.19 13.31 -15.74
N PHE A 53 -14.98 13.49 -15.23
CA PHE A 53 -14.37 12.57 -14.27
C PHE A 53 -15.21 12.44 -13.00
N ASN A 54 -15.65 13.55 -12.42
CA ASN A 54 -16.49 13.59 -11.22
C ASN A 54 -17.86 12.90 -11.43
N ASN A 55 -18.44 13.01 -12.62
CA ASN A 55 -19.68 12.29 -12.94
C ASN A 55 -19.50 10.77 -12.96
N TYR A 56 -18.36 10.27 -13.48
CA TYR A 56 -18.06 8.84 -13.44
C TYR A 56 -17.69 8.37 -12.04
N LEU A 57 -17.08 9.21 -11.23
CA LEU A 57 -16.78 8.88 -9.83
C LEU A 57 -18.06 8.74 -9.00
N LYS A 58 -19.10 9.53 -9.30
CA LYS A 58 -20.42 9.42 -8.65
C LYS A 58 -21.22 8.18 -9.07
N ASP A 59 -20.96 7.66 -10.25
CA ASP A 59 -21.58 6.42 -10.77
C ASP A 59 -20.52 5.57 -11.47
N PRO A 60 -19.63 4.90 -10.70
CA PRO A 60 -18.54 4.09 -11.25
C PRO A 60 -19.03 2.95 -12.14
N GLU A 61 -20.23 2.41 -11.88
CA GLU A 61 -20.82 1.37 -12.71
C GLU A 61 -21.14 1.88 -14.12
N SER A 62 -21.32 3.19 -14.28
CA SER A 62 -21.47 3.81 -15.60
C SER A 62 -20.14 3.84 -16.37
N LEU A 63 -19.01 3.91 -15.67
CA LEU A 63 -17.68 3.83 -16.28
C LEU A 63 -17.28 2.38 -16.55
N ILE A 64 -17.36 1.52 -15.57
CA ILE A 64 -17.00 0.10 -15.65
C ILE A 64 -17.85 -0.71 -14.66
N SER A 65 -18.46 -1.79 -15.12
CA SER A 65 -19.17 -2.69 -14.23
C SER A 65 -18.20 -3.50 -13.36
N ALA A 66 -18.66 -3.97 -12.20
CA ALA A 66 -17.84 -4.79 -11.31
C ALA A 66 -17.30 -6.05 -12.02
N SER A 67 -18.06 -6.67 -12.92
CA SER A 67 -17.59 -7.82 -13.70
C SER A 67 -16.55 -7.45 -14.75
N GLU A 68 -16.68 -6.31 -15.43
CA GLU A 68 -15.65 -5.82 -16.39
C GLU A 68 -14.35 -5.49 -15.63
N LEU A 69 -14.45 -4.89 -14.44
CA LEU A 69 -13.29 -4.61 -13.59
C LEU A 69 -12.59 -5.91 -13.13
N GLU A 70 -13.36 -6.90 -12.68
CA GLU A 70 -12.82 -8.21 -12.31
C GLU A 70 -12.12 -8.88 -13.50
N GLU A 71 -12.71 -8.83 -14.69
CA GLU A 71 -12.10 -9.37 -15.90
C GLU A 71 -10.78 -8.66 -16.23
N LEU A 72 -10.73 -7.31 -16.13
CA LEU A 72 -9.50 -6.54 -16.33
C LEU A 72 -8.44 -6.92 -15.31
N LEU A 73 -8.78 -6.93 -14.03
CA LEU A 73 -7.83 -7.28 -12.97
C LEU A 73 -7.26 -8.69 -13.18
N ASN A 74 -8.12 -9.68 -13.48
CA ASN A 74 -7.68 -11.03 -13.74
C ASN A 74 -6.79 -11.11 -14.99
N LYS A 75 -7.16 -10.42 -16.08
CA LYS A 75 -6.41 -10.40 -17.31
C LYS A 75 -5.01 -9.81 -17.13
N TYR A 76 -4.93 -8.64 -16.50
CA TYR A 76 -3.66 -7.93 -16.33
C TYR A 76 -2.79 -8.58 -15.25
N SER A 77 -3.36 -9.12 -14.18
CA SER A 77 -2.61 -9.94 -13.23
C SER A 77 -2.03 -11.21 -13.89
N ASN A 78 -2.77 -11.81 -14.82
CA ASN A 78 -2.29 -13.00 -15.53
C ASN A 78 -1.07 -12.71 -16.41
N ILE A 79 -0.92 -11.49 -16.94
CA ILE A 79 0.30 -11.10 -17.68
C ILE A 79 1.52 -11.21 -16.76
N TRP A 80 1.42 -10.68 -15.54
CA TRP A 80 2.46 -10.81 -14.54
C TRP A 80 2.85 -12.28 -14.30
N TYR A 81 1.86 -13.12 -13.95
CA TYR A 81 2.11 -14.53 -13.65
C TYR A 81 2.62 -15.36 -14.84
N THR A 82 2.34 -14.96 -16.07
CA THR A 82 2.78 -15.68 -17.26
C THR A 82 4.09 -15.16 -17.85
N THR A 83 4.54 -13.99 -17.45
CA THR A 83 5.79 -13.40 -17.92
C THR A 83 6.95 -13.70 -16.98
N ILE A 84 6.68 -13.78 -15.67
CA ILE A 84 7.69 -14.22 -14.69
C ILE A 84 7.86 -15.73 -14.81
N ASP A 85 9.05 -16.18 -15.16
CA ASP A 85 9.39 -17.60 -15.32
C ASP A 85 10.41 -18.09 -14.30
N ASP A 86 11.11 -17.18 -13.61
CA ASP A 86 12.08 -17.51 -12.57
C ASP A 86 11.71 -16.87 -11.24
N VAL A 87 11.53 -17.72 -10.22
CA VAL A 87 11.26 -17.32 -8.85
C VAL A 87 12.18 -18.09 -7.93
N GLU A 88 13.09 -17.39 -7.29
CA GLU A 88 13.93 -17.99 -6.26
C GLU A 88 13.11 -18.23 -4.99
N LEU A 89 13.22 -19.44 -4.44
CA LEU A 89 12.49 -19.82 -3.24
C LEU A 89 13.47 -20.27 -2.16
N GLU A 90 13.53 -19.50 -1.08
CA GLU A 90 14.27 -19.84 0.12
C GLU A 90 13.33 -20.20 1.28
N LYS A 91 13.61 -21.30 1.95
CA LYS A 91 12.75 -21.80 3.04
C LYS A 91 13.40 -21.58 4.40
N LYS A 92 12.62 -21.07 5.34
CA LYS A 92 13.03 -20.88 6.74
C LYS A 92 14.17 -19.87 6.90
N GLU A 93 14.12 -18.84 6.11
CA GLU A 93 14.99 -17.70 6.30
C GLU A 93 14.63 -16.97 7.59
N ASP A 94 15.65 -16.62 8.37
CA ASP A 94 15.50 -15.85 9.58
C ASP A 94 15.40 -14.35 9.18
N VAL A 95 14.26 -13.73 9.45
CA VAL A 95 13.99 -12.32 9.14
C VAL A 95 13.79 -11.56 10.44
N ASP A 96 14.59 -10.54 10.62
CA ASP A 96 14.50 -9.64 11.77
C ASP A 96 13.44 -8.58 11.53
N ILE A 97 12.51 -8.43 12.49
CA ILE A 97 11.43 -7.44 12.45
C ILE A 97 11.41 -6.73 13.81
N GLY A 98 12.01 -5.55 13.88
CA GLY A 98 12.22 -4.90 15.17
C GLY A 98 12.98 -5.81 16.13
N ASP A 99 12.39 -6.11 17.27
CA ASP A 99 13.01 -6.92 18.33
C ASP A 99 12.78 -8.45 18.21
N ILE A 100 12.11 -8.92 17.16
CA ILE A 100 11.83 -10.35 16.96
C ILE A 100 12.49 -10.90 15.70
N THR A 101 12.80 -12.20 15.70
CA THR A 101 13.30 -12.92 14.51
C THR A 101 12.30 -14.01 14.13
N VAL A 102 11.74 -13.91 12.94
CA VAL A 102 10.71 -14.85 12.45
C VAL A 102 11.21 -15.61 11.24
N LYS A 103 10.82 -16.89 11.14
CA LYS A 103 11.17 -17.72 9.99
C LYS A 103 10.09 -17.62 8.90
N TYR A 104 10.51 -17.15 7.74
CA TYR A 104 9.67 -17.09 6.55
C TYR A 104 10.20 -17.99 5.42
N THR A 105 9.32 -18.29 4.49
CA THR A 105 9.70 -18.68 3.13
C THR A 105 9.69 -17.39 2.32
N THR A 106 10.80 -17.07 1.68
CA THR A 106 10.89 -15.92 0.78
C THR A 106 10.73 -16.39 -0.67
N LEU A 107 9.97 -15.62 -1.42
CA LEU A 107 9.82 -15.74 -2.86
C LEU A 107 10.42 -14.47 -3.47
N THR A 108 11.50 -14.65 -4.20
CA THR A 108 12.26 -13.55 -4.79
C THR A 108 12.13 -13.56 -6.30
N VAL A 109 11.83 -12.41 -6.87
CA VAL A 109 11.82 -12.14 -8.31
C VAL A 109 12.83 -11.03 -8.57
N ASP A 110 13.85 -11.34 -9.34
CA ASP A 110 14.77 -10.32 -9.84
C ASP A 110 14.15 -9.64 -11.07
N LEU A 111 14.09 -8.33 -11.03
CA LEU A 111 13.60 -7.49 -12.13
C LEU A 111 14.81 -7.00 -12.93
N ASP A 112 15.16 -7.75 -13.95
CA ASP A 112 16.15 -7.30 -14.93
C ASP A 112 15.48 -6.54 -16.09
N SER A 113 16.29 -5.88 -16.90
CA SER A 113 15.82 -5.12 -18.06
C SER A 113 15.01 -5.96 -19.05
N ASP A 114 15.32 -7.26 -19.17
CA ASP A 114 14.62 -8.18 -20.06
C ASP A 114 13.20 -8.47 -19.55
N LEU A 115 13.04 -8.76 -18.26
CA LEU A 115 11.75 -9.00 -17.63
C LEU A 115 10.88 -7.74 -17.66
N VAL A 116 11.45 -6.57 -17.32
CA VAL A 116 10.74 -5.27 -17.36
C VAL A 116 10.27 -4.97 -18.78
N TYR A 117 11.14 -5.18 -19.79
CA TYR A 117 10.78 -5.03 -21.19
C TYR A 117 9.64 -5.97 -21.59
N ASP A 118 9.73 -7.25 -21.26
CA ASP A 118 8.73 -8.23 -21.67
C ASP A 118 7.39 -8.00 -20.95
N LEU A 119 7.39 -7.61 -19.67
CA LEU A 119 6.20 -7.17 -18.95
C LEU A 119 5.55 -5.97 -19.64
N SER A 120 6.30 -4.89 -19.84
CA SER A 120 5.80 -3.64 -20.44
C SER A 120 5.23 -3.90 -21.83
N LYS A 121 5.94 -4.65 -22.66
CA LYS A 121 5.51 -5.03 -24.00
C LYS A 121 4.22 -5.87 -23.98
N ASN A 122 4.10 -6.83 -23.05
CA ASN A 122 2.92 -7.67 -22.94
C ASN A 122 1.70 -6.84 -22.46
N TYR A 123 1.91 -5.92 -21.50
CA TYR A 123 0.88 -4.97 -21.07
C TYR A 123 0.42 -4.07 -22.22
N LEU A 124 1.32 -3.39 -22.93
CA LEU A 124 0.97 -2.53 -24.06
C LEU A 124 0.22 -3.28 -25.17
N LYS A 125 0.69 -4.48 -25.52
CA LYS A 125 0.01 -5.34 -26.51
C LYS A 125 -1.39 -5.78 -26.08
N GLU A 126 -1.62 -6.00 -24.79
CA GLU A 126 -2.93 -6.37 -24.28
C GLU A 126 -3.85 -5.15 -24.21
N ILE A 127 -3.34 -4.01 -23.74
CA ILE A 127 -4.06 -2.72 -23.75
C ILE A 127 -4.53 -2.36 -25.14
N SER A 128 -3.68 -2.51 -26.16
CA SER A 128 -4.02 -2.18 -27.56
C SER A 128 -5.24 -2.93 -28.11
N LYS A 129 -5.51 -4.12 -27.57
CA LYS A 129 -6.61 -4.99 -28.02
C LYS A 129 -7.81 -4.97 -27.09
N ASP A 130 -7.65 -4.35 -25.93
CA ASP A 130 -8.66 -4.39 -24.87
C ASP A 130 -9.82 -3.47 -25.21
N LYS A 131 -10.98 -4.09 -25.49
CA LYS A 131 -12.19 -3.36 -25.84
C LYS A 131 -12.76 -2.56 -24.67
N THR A 132 -12.57 -3.05 -23.45
CA THR A 132 -13.07 -2.37 -22.26
C THR A 132 -12.25 -1.11 -21.99
N ILE A 133 -10.92 -1.18 -22.11
CA ILE A 133 -10.06 0.01 -21.99
C ILE A 133 -10.36 1.00 -23.10
N LYS A 134 -10.42 0.56 -24.38
CA LYS A 134 -10.77 1.45 -25.51
C LYS A 134 -12.12 2.13 -25.29
N LYS A 135 -13.15 1.39 -24.87
CA LYS A 135 -14.46 1.95 -24.55
C LYS A 135 -14.39 3.00 -23.44
N ILE A 136 -13.60 2.76 -22.42
CA ILE A 136 -13.41 3.72 -21.30
C ILE A 136 -12.71 4.99 -21.81
N VAL A 137 -11.55 4.83 -22.42
CA VAL A 137 -10.66 5.96 -22.79
C VAL A 137 -11.26 6.79 -23.93
N ILE A 138 -11.80 6.12 -24.96
CA ILE A 138 -12.26 6.75 -26.20
C ILE A 138 -13.72 7.17 -26.10
N ASP A 139 -14.62 6.24 -25.70
CA ASP A 139 -16.06 6.47 -25.81
C ASP A 139 -16.65 7.16 -24.58
N LYS A 140 -16.09 6.89 -23.37
CA LYS A 140 -16.65 7.41 -22.14
C LYS A 140 -15.92 8.64 -21.61
N LEU A 141 -14.61 8.57 -21.55
CA LEU A 141 -13.79 9.70 -21.08
C LEU A 141 -13.46 10.68 -22.19
N GLU A 142 -13.56 10.26 -23.47
CA GLU A 142 -13.25 11.08 -24.65
C GLU A 142 -11.84 11.72 -24.61
N ILE A 143 -10.87 10.99 -23.97
CA ILE A 143 -9.49 11.48 -23.80
C ILE A 143 -8.78 11.61 -25.15
N CYS A 144 -9.05 10.68 -26.08
CA CYS A 144 -8.44 10.65 -27.40
C CYS A 144 -9.35 9.91 -28.38
N THR A 145 -9.07 10.06 -29.67
CA THR A 145 -9.67 9.26 -30.74
C THR A 145 -9.04 7.87 -30.80
N GLU A 146 -9.69 6.92 -31.48
CA GLU A 146 -9.12 5.57 -31.70
C GLU A 146 -7.78 5.62 -32.41
N GLU A 147 -7.62 6.53 -33.40
CA GLU A 147 -6.37 6.73 -34.12
C GLU A 147 -5.25 7.25 -33.18
N GLU A 148 -5.55 8.20 -32.33
CA GLU A 148 -4.59 8.73 -31.38
C GLU A 148 -4.21 7.68 -30.32
N PHE A 149 -5.19 6.89 -29.84
CA PHE A 149 -4.92 5.78 -28.94
C PHE A 149 -3.99 4.75 -29.54
N ASP A 150 -4.30 4.28 -30.76
CA ASP A 150 -3.48 3.27 -31.44
C ASP A 150 -2.08 3.81 -31.78
N ASN A 151 -1.95 5.08 -32.13
CA ASN A 151 -0.66 5.73 -32.35
C ASN A 151 0.14 5.81 -31.06
N ALA A 152 -0.46 6.26 -29.97
CA ALA A 152 0.23 6.36 -28.66
C ALA A 152 0.76 4.99 -28.19
N ILE A 153 -0.01 3.91 -28.38
CA ILE A 153 0.45 2.56 -28.03
C ILE A 153 1.60 2.11 -28.95
N ASN A 154 1.54 2.41 -30.26
CA ASN A 154 2.61 2.07 -31.18
C ASN A 154 3.90 2.85 -30.89
N ASP A 155 3.77 4.16 -30.62
CA ASP A 155 4.89 5.01 -30.25
C ASP A 155 5.55 4.49 -28.96
N ALA A 156 4.75 4.15 -27.93
CA ALA A 156 5.26 3.56 -26.69
C ALA A 156 5.96 2.20 -26.91
N LEU A 157 5.46 1.37 -27.81
CA LEU A 157 6.12 0.10 -28.16
C LEU A 157 7.44 0.31 -28.91
N ASP A 158 7.51 1.33 -29.78
CA ASP A 158 8.73 1.67 -30.50
C ASP A 158 9.77 2.30 -29.56
N GLU A 159 9.38 3.21 -28.67
CA GLU A 159 10.24 3.78 -27.63
C GLU A 159 10.78 2.69 -26.68
N LEU A 160 9.92 1.77 -26.26
CA LEU A 160 10.30 0.64 -25.42
C LEU A 160 11.36 -0.25 -26.12
N LYS A 161 11.21 -0.45 -27.42
CA LYS A 161 12.16 -1.22 -28.21
C LYS A 161 13.48 -0.49 -28.38
N GLU A 162 13.44 0.83 -28.65
CA GLU A 162 14.64 1.66 -28.76
C GLU A 162 15.38 1.73 -27.41
N SER A 163 14.67 1.84 -26.30
CA SER A 163 15.25 1.79 -24.96
C SER A 163 15.97 0.47 -24.73
N LYS A 164 15.37 -0.67 -25.09
CA LYS A 164 16.03 -1.98 -24.99
C LYS A 164 17.28 -2.10 -25.87
N GLU A 165 17.24 -1.57 -27.11
CA GLU A 165 18.38 -1.63 -28.01
C GLU A 165 19.54 -0.72 -27.58
N ASN A 166 19.24 0.35 -26.84
CA ASN A 166 20.22 1.34 -26.36
C ASN A 166 20.61 1.11 -24.90
N ALA A 167 19.91 0.25 -24.17
CA ALA A 167 20.25 -0.09 -22.80
C ALA A 167 21.65 -0.74 -22.79
N GLU A 168 22.59 -0.12 -22.09
CA GLU A 168 23.78 -0.81 -21.65
C GLU A 168 23.38 -1.93 -20.69
N ASP A 169 24.15 -3.01 -20.59
CA ASP A 169 23.82 -4.23 -19.85
C ASP A 169 23.47 -4.02 -18.36
N ASP A 170 23.58 -2.77 -17.85
CA ASP A 170 23.44 -2.42 -16.44
C ASP A 170 22.17 -1.57 -16.11
N SER A 171 21.21 -1.46 -17.04
CA SER A 171 20.05 -0.60 -16.83
C SER A 171 18.95 -1.31 -16.04
N ILE A 172 18.50 -0.67 -14.97
CA ILE A 172 17.38 -0.99 -14.06
C ILE A 172 17.40 -2.44 -13.62
N THR A 173 18.03 -2.68 -12.50
CA THR A 173 17.84 -3.89 -11.73
C THR A 173 16.91 -3.60 -10.56
N GLY A 174 16.06 -4.55 -10.23
CA GLY A 174 15.18 -4.43 -9.08
C GLY A 174 14.90 -5.81 -8.51
N LYS A 175 14.38 -5.83 -7.30
CA LYS A 175 14.06 -7.07 -6.62
C LYS A 175 12.73 -6.94 -5.89
N ILE A 176 11.87 -7.95 -6.08
CA ILE A 176 10.67 -8.12 -5.26
C ILE A 176 10.87 -9.34 -4.37
N VAL A 177 10.69 -9.17 -3.07
CA VAL A 177 10.68 -10.27 -2.11
C VAL A 177 9.33 -10.36 -1.44
N THR A 178 8.72 -11.52 -1.44
CA THR A 178 7.47 -11.79 -0.73
C THR A 178 7.74 -12.73 0.44
N TYR A 179 7.33 -12.33 1.63
CA TYR A 179 7.51 -13.08 2.87
C TYR A 179 6.27 -13.92 3.18
N VAL A 180 6.42 -15.22 3.28
CA VAL A 180 5.32 -16.18 3.47
C VAL A 180 5.56 -16.97 4.76
N ASP A 181 4.58 -16.98 5.66
CA ASP A 181 4.65 -17.73 6.89
C ASP A 181 4.55 -19.27 6.68
N PRO A 182 4.84 -20.10 7.68
CA PRO A 182 4.73 -21.55 7.55
C PRO A 182 3.32 -22.08 7.26
N LYS A 183 2.29 -21.24 7.40
CA LYS A 183 0.90 -21.57 7.07
C LYS A 183 0.52 -21.20 5.63
N GLY A 184 1.41 -20.50 4.91
CA GLY A 184 1.22 -20.05 3.54
C GLY A 184 0.57 -18.67 3.43
N ASN A 185 0.52 -17.89 4.51
CA ASN A 185 0.00 -16.52 4.46
C ASN A 185 1.13 -15.55 4.13
N ILE A 186 0.85 -14.60 3.26
CA ILE A 186 1.75 -13.47 2.99
C ILE A 186 1.78 -12.58 4.22
N ARG A 187 2.99 -12.25 4.69
CA ARG A 187 3.27 -11.43 5.87
C ARG A 187 3.95 -10.12 5.55
N GLY A 188 4.39 -9.97 4.33
CA GLY A 188 5.04 -8.76 3.88
C GLY A 188 5.57 -8.89 2.47
N CYS A 189 6.02 -7.78 1.94
CA CYS A 189 6.83 -7.74 0.74
C CYS A 189 7.81 -6.58 0.80
N SER A 190 8.90 -6.72 0.08
CA SER A 190 9.80 -5.61 -0.22
C SER A 190 9.98 -5.50 -1.73
N PHE A 191 10.22 -4.27 -2.16
CA PHE A 191 10.59 -3.94 -3.50
C PHE A 191 11.75 -2.95 -3.44
N ASN A 192 12.78 -3.17 -4.18
CA ASN A 192 13.84 -2.20 -4.37
C ASN A 192 14.25 -2.13 -5.84
N THR A 193 14.58 -0.94 -6.28
CA THR A 193 15.29 -0.71 -7.53
C THR A 193 16.74 -0.37 -7.22
N ASP A 194 17.64 -0.82 -8.08
CA ASP A 194 19.04 -0.47 -8.04
C ASP A 194 19.37 0.11 -9.43
N SER A 195 19.37 1.43 -9.52
CA SER A 195 19.79 2.14 -10.73
C SER A 195 20.82 3.20 -10.35
N ASP A 196 21.69 3.54 -11.30
CA ASP A 196 22.74 4.55 -11.07
C ASP A 196 22.16 5.98 -10.86
N ASP A 197 20.92 6.21 -11.31
CA ASP A 197 20.30 7.53 -11.30
C ASP A 197 19.23 7.72 -10.22
N GLU A 198 18.47 6.66 -9.86
CA GLU A 198 17.40 6.74 -8.89
C GLU A 198 17.20 5.38 -8.18
N ASN A 199 17.38 5.37 -6.87
CA ASN A 199 17.12 4.18 -6.04
C ASN A 199 15.82 4.37 -5.27
N PHE A 200 14.87 3.46 -5.49
CA PHE A 200 13.61 3.43 -4.74
C PHE A 200 13.50 2.13 -3.96
N SER A 201 13.12 2.20 -2.70
CA SER A 201 12.78 1.03 -1.93
C SER A 201 11.48 1.20 -1.15
N TYR A 202 10.78 0.10 -1.05
CA TYR A 202 9.57 -0.04 -0.27
C TYR A 202 9.59 -1.38 0.44
N GLU A 203 9.26 -1.41 1.71
CA GLU A 203 9.12 -2.63 2.49
C GLU A 203 7.96 -2.52 3.46
N TYR A 204 7.22 -3.60 3.62
CA TYR A 204 6.42 -3.83 4.81
C TYR A 204 6.50 -5.30 5.20
N ILE A 205 6.56 -5.57 6.49
CA ILE A 205 6.54 -6.92 7.03
C ILE A 205 5.98 -6.92 8.45
N ILE A 206 5.21 -7.94 8.78
CA ILE A 206 4.64 -8.15 10.12
C ILE A 206 4.96 -9.55 10.58
N GLY A 207 5.47 -9.68 11.79
CA GLY A 207 5.82 -10.95 12.42
C GLY A 207 5.24 -11.14 13.81
N LYS A 208 5.22 -12.40 14.22
CA LYS A 208 4.89 -12.79 15.60
C LYS A 208 5.85 -13.88 16.04
N GLU A 209 6.45 -13.67 17.21
CA GLU A 209 7.25 -14.66 17.93
C GLU A 209 6.73 -14.74 19.37
N ASP A 210 6.22 -15.91 19.76
CA ASP A 210 5.52 -16.13 21.02
C ASP A 210 4.38 -15.13 21.23
N ASP A 211 4.48 -14.27 22.25
CA ASP A 211 3.50 -13.23 22.55
C ASP A 211 3.88 -11.86 21.95
N ASN A 212 5.04 -11.74 21.30
CA ASN A 212 5.52 -10.51 20.68
C ASN A 212 5.05 -10.41 19.23
N ILE A 213 4.53 -9.24 18.86
CA ILE A 213 4.11 -8.91 17.50
C ILE A 213 4.87 -7.65 17.11
N CYS A 214 5.58 -7.70 15.99
CA CYS A 214 6.28 -6.54 15.43
C CYS A 214 5.92 -6.35 13.97
N GLY A 215 6.00 -5.12 13.51
CA GLY A 215 5.85 -4.76 12.10
C GLY A 215 6.71 -3.58 11.77
N ILE A 216 7.21 -3.57 10.54
CA ILE A 216 7.94 -2.46 9.94
C ILE A 216 7.29 -2.11 8.61
N ALA A 217 7.36 -0.83 8.24
CA ALA A 217 7.01 -0.34 6.93
C ALA A 217 7.92 0.84 6.59
N SER A 218 8.53 0.84 5.43
CA SER A 218 9.44 1.90 5.01
C SER A 218 9.29 2.22 3.54
N ILE A 219 9.57 3.47 3.19
CA ILE A 219 9.71 3.96 1.82
C ILE A 219 10.93 4.85 1.79
N SER A 220 11.85 4.59 0.87
CA SER A 220 12.99 5.47 0.64
C SER A 220 13.22 5.71 -0.85
N SER A 221 13.81 6.86 -1.18
CA SER A 221 14.23 7.24 -2.52
C SER A 221 15.61 7.87 -2.43
N ASP A 222 16.52 7.46 -3.29
CA ASP A 222 17.92 7.95 -3.37
C ASP A 222 18.70 7.87 -2.05
N GLY A 223 18.34 6.90 -1.21
CA GLY A 223 18.93 6.68 0.10
C GLY A 223 18.32 7.55 1.21
N ASP A 224 17.40 8.44 0.86
CA ASP A 224 16.65 9.23 1.81
C ASP A 224 15.38 8.48 2.25
N ASN A 225 15.19 8.38 3.56
CA ASN A 225 14.01 7.75 4.12
C ASN A 225 12.83 8.73 4.09
N ILE A 226 11.86 8.48 3.20
CA ILE A 226 10.65 9.31 3.05
C ILE A 226 9.65 9.00 4.17
N PHE A 227 9.53 7.71 4.49
CA PHE A 227 8.59 7.20 5.49
C PHE A 227 9.21 6.02 6.22
N ASN A 228 9.08 6.00 7.54
CA ASN A 228 9.36 4.83 8.35
C ASN A 228 8.25 4.65 9.39
N GLY A 229 7.72 3.45 9.48
CA GLY A 229 6.73 3.04 10.48
C GLY A 229 7.20 1.78 11.19
N GLU A 230 7.18 1.82 12.52
CA GLU A 230 7.52 0.68 13.36
C GLU A 230 6.37 0.43 14.34
N PHE A 231 6.11 -0.84 14.59
CA PHE A 231 5.07 -1.28 15.51
C PHE A 231 5.61 -2.44 16.33
N SER A 232 5.46 -2.34 17.64
CA SER A 232 5.73 -3.44 18.55
C SER A 232 4.60 -3.61 19.56
N ALA A 233 4.22 -4.85 19.85
CA ALA A 233 3.21 -5.15 20.85
C ALA A 233 3.47 -6.50 21.51
N VAL A 234 3.11 -6.58 22.77
CA VAL A 234 3.11 -7.82 23.56
C VAL A 234 1.68 -8.21 23.89
N GLU A 235 1.28 -9.40 23.48
CA GLU A 235 -0.03 -9.98 23.80
C GLU A 235 -0.01 -10.58 25.21
N SER A 236 -0.97 -10.17 26.04
CA SER A 236 -1.16 -10.75 27.36
C SER A 236 -2.18 -11.89 27.34
N LYS A 237 -2.21 -12.70 28.43
CA LYS A 237 -3.14 -13.83 28.59
C LYS A 237 -4.64 -13.45 28.55
N ASN A 238 -4.97 -12.17 28.65
CA ASN A 238 -6.35 -11.67 28.65
C ASN A 238 -6.75 -11.07 27.30
N GLU A 239 -5.98 -11.35 26.23
CA GLU A 239 -6.20 -10.74 24.90
C GLU A 239 -6.10 -9.21 24.96
N THR A 240 -5.20 -8.71 25.77
CA THR A 240 -4.82 -7.29 25.80
C THR A 240 -3.43 -7.14 25.24
N TYR A 241 -3.18 -6.01 24.62
CA TYR A 241 -1.92 -5.68 23.96
C TYR A 241 -1.32 -4.44 24.61
N SER A 242 -0.02 -4.46 24.84
CA SER A 242 0.72 -3.28 25.28
C SER A 242 1.94 -3.14 24.36
N GLY A 243 2.25 -1.93 23.96
CA GLY A 243 3.32 -1.71 23.00
C GLY A 243 3.41 -0.27 22.54
N GLU A 244 4.02 -0.09 21.40
CA GLU A 244 4.25 1.21 20.79
C GLU A 244 4.07 1.15 19.27
N PHE A 245 3.76 2.29 18.70
CA PHE A 245 3.72 2.54 17.28
C PHE A 245 4.45 3.86 17.04
N GLU A 246 5.42 3.84 16.15
CA GLU A 246 6.17 5.02 15.75
C GLU A 246 6.08 5.21 14.24
N VAL A 247 5.90 6.46 13.81
CA VAL A 247 5.91 6.85 12.40
C VAL A 247 6.78 8.08 12.24
N SER A 248 7.70 8.02 11.33
CA SER A 248 8.53 9.16 10.93
C SER A 248 8.32 9.49 9.45
N PHE A 249 8.24 10.78 9.17
CA PHE A 249 8.17 11.33 7.83
C PHE A 249 9.32 12.31 7.64
N ASN A 250 10.02 12.19 6.53
CA ASN A 250 10.95 13.23 6.12
C ASN A 250 10.16 14.36 5.45
N THR A 251 10.19 15.55 6.04
CA THR A 251 9.50 16.73 5.52
C THR A 251 10.46 17.65 4.74
N GLY A 252 11.71 17.22 4.52
CA GLY A 252 12.76 18.02 3.91
C GLY A 252 12.35 18.61 2.56
N SER A 253 12.28 19.93 2.52
CA SER A 253 12.34 20.73 1.31
C SER A 253 13.77 20.64 0.76
N TYR A 254 13.95 20.67 -0.53
CA TYR A 254 15.22 20.55 -1.28
C TYR A 254 16.38 21.47 -0.82
N ASP A 255 16.16 22.31 0.18
CA ASP A 255 17.13 23.33 0.63
C ASP A 255 17.54 23.28 2.13
N ASP A 256 16.89 22.46 2.96
CA ASP A 256 17.19 22.39 4.40
C ASP A 256 17.38 20.94 4.88
N GLU A 257 18.50 20.72 5.56
CA GLU A 257 18.92 19.42 6.11
C GLU A 257 17.91 18.87 7.13
N ASP A 258 17.42 17.65 6.87
CA ASP A 258 16.89 16.67 7.84
C ASP A 258 15.79 17.15 8.82
N GLU A 259 14.70 17.75 8.38
CA GLU A 259 13.51 17.85 9.22
C GLU A 259 12.65 16.58 9.08
N SER A 260 12.90 15.60 9.96
CA SER A 260 11.98 14.48 10.13
C SER A 260 10.98 14.78 11.25
N VAL A 261 9.71 14.52 10.99
CA VAL A 261 8.66 14.57 12.01
C VAL A 261 8.35 13.15 12.44
N THR A 262 8.55 12.86 13.74
CA THR A 262 8.25 11.55 14.34
C THR A 262 7.03 11.68 15.25
N LEU A 263 6.06 10.81 15.05
CA LEU A 263 4.91 10.61 15.91
C LEU A 263 5.04 9.26 16.61
N SER A 264 5.04 9.23 17.94
CA SER A 264 5.02 7.99 18.70
C SER A 264 3.74 7.87 19.52
N VAL A 265 3.21 6.66 19.59
CA VAL A 265 2.04 6.33 20.40
C VAL A 265 2.36 5.09 21.22
N GLU A 266 2.49 5.24 22.53
CA GLU A 266 2.53 4.12 23.45
C GLU A 266 1.10 3.71 23.82
N PHE A 267 0.84 2.41 23.93
CA PHE A 267 -0.46 1.91 24.37
C PHE A 267 -0.29 0.81 25.43
N ASP A 268 -1.15 0.85 26.45
CA ASP A 268 -1.19 -0.17 27.51
C ASP A 268 -2.58 -0.77 27.66
N LYS A 269 -2.61 -2.09 27.81
CA LYS A 269 -3.83 -2.90 28.01
C LYS A 269 -4.90 -2.66 26.93
N PHE A 270 -4.46 -2.33 25.70
CA PHE A 270 -5.39 -2.18 24.59
C PHE A 270 -6.16 -3.47 24.36
N LYS A 271 -7.48 -3.37 24.29
CA LYS A 271 -8.39 -4.48 24.03
C LYS A 271 -9.56 -4.03 23.17
N VAL A 272 -9.89 -4.83 22.17
CA VAL A 272 -11.10 -4.64 21.37
C VAL A 272 -12.29 -5.21 22.14
N ILE A 273 -13.24 -4.36 22.53
CA ILE A 273 -14.44 -4.75 23.27
C ILE A 273 -15.62 -5.01 22.34
N ASN A 274 -15.77 -4.19 21.31
CA ASN A 274 -16.82 -4.34 20.31
C ASN A 274 -16.35 -3.83 18.96
N LYS A 275 -16.14 -4.73 17.99
CA LYS A 275 -15.68 -4.42 16.63
C LYS A 275 -16.70 -3.61 15.82
N GLU A 276 -17.99 -3.99 15.90
CA GLU A 276 -19.05 -3.31 15.14
C GLU A 276 -19.17 -1.83 15.50
N LYS A 277 -18.90 -1.49 16.76
CA LYS A 277 -18.98 -0.12 17.27
C LYS A 277 -17.65 0.58 17.38
N ALA A 278 -16.55 -0.13 17.11
CA ALA A 278 -15.18 0.32 17.38
C ALA A 278 -14.99 0.80 18.83
N TYR A 279 -15.40 -0.05 19.77
CA TYR A 279 -15.21 0.22 21.19
C TYR A 279 -14.00 -0.53 21.72
N PHE A 280 -13.15 0.19 22.44
CA PHE A 280 -11.86 -0.27 22.93
C PHE A 280 -11.71 0.05 24.41
N ASP A 281 -10.90 -0.75 25.10
CA ASP A 281 -10.29 -0.39 26.38
C ASP A 281 -8.79 -0.19 26.15
N GLY A 282 -8.17 0.68 26.93
CA GLY A 282 -6.72 0.90 26.92
C GLY A 282 -6.33 2.33 27.25
N GLU A 283 -5.06 2.50 27.49
CA GLU A 283 -4.42 3.79 27.74
C GLU A 283 -3.46 4.05 26.58
N PHE A 284 -3.48 5.27 26.04
CA PHE A 284 -2.66 5.69 24.92
C PHE A 284 -1.93 6.97 25.31
N THR A 285 -0.64 7.00 25.11
CA THR A 285 0.19 8.19 25.29
C THR A 285 0.74 8.61 23.94
N PHE A 286 0.44 9.84 23.57
CA PHE A 286 0.88 10.44 22.32
C PHE A 286 2.10 11.32 22.59
N VAL A 287 3.16 11.09 21.83
CA VAL A 287 4.37 11.91 21.83
C VAL A 287 4.53 12.50 20.44
N ILE A 288 4.35 13.81 20.35
CA ILE A 288 4.47 14.59 19.12
C ILE A 288 5.58 15.61 19.34
N PRO A 289 6.51 15.82 18.40
CA PRO A 289 7.54 16.84 18.51
C PRO A 289 6.93 18.20 18.85
N GLU A 290 7.59 18.96 19.72
CA GLU A 290 7.19 20.30 20.15
C GLU A 290 5.82 20.40 20.88
N VAL A 291 5.14 19.28 21.11
CA VAL A 291 3.89 19.22 21.88
C VAL A 291 4.16 18.45 23.18
N GLU A 292 3.65 18.97 24.32
CA GLU A 292 3.73 18.20 25.56
C GLU A 292 2.97 16.88 25.41
N PRO A 293 3.54 15.73 25.83
CA PRO A 293 2.86 14.45 25.74
C PRO A 293 1.50 14.50 26.43
N PHE A 294 0.49 13.92 25.80
CA PHE A 294 -0.85 13.80 26.37
C PHE A 294 -1.33 12.35 26.33
N SER A 295 -2.23 12.03 27.25
CA SER A 295 -2.77 10.68 27.34
C SER A 295 -4.26 10.62 27.08
N LEU A 296 -4.68 9.51 26.49
CA LEU A 296 -6.05 9.17 26.18
C LEU A 296 -6.38 7.84 26.84
N THR A 297 -7.36 7.82 27.75
CA THR A 297 -7.88 6.58 28.32
C THR A 297 -9.21 6.25 27.67
N LEU A 298 -9.30 5.09 27.05
CA LEU A 298 -10.52 4.50 26.53
C LEU A 298 -11.06 3.46 27.48
N SER A 299 -12.36 3.49 27.74
CA SER A 299 -13.03 2.42 28.47
C SER A 299 -14.43 2.16 27.93
N SER A 300 -14.80 0.88 27.84
CA SER A 300 -16.10 0.50 27.29
C SER A 300 -16.76 -0.63 28.07
N ASP A 301 -18.09 -0.54 28.21
CA ASP A 301 -18.95 -1.61 28.73
C ASP A 301 -19.57 -2.45 27.59
N GLY A 302 -19.10 -2.29 26.34
CA GLY A 302 -19.64 -2.90 25.12
C GLY A 302 -20.91 -2.23 24.58
N LYS A 303 -21.46 -1.22 25.29
CA LYS A 303 -22.66 -0.46 24.89
C LYS A 303 -22.34 1.03 24.66
N SER A 304 -21.37 1.53 25.38
CA SER A 304 -20.91 2.91 25.32
C SER A 304 -19.38 2.95 25.41
N GLN A 305 -18.78 3.96 24.80
CA GLN A 305 -17.36 4.29 24.89
C GLN A 305 -17.19 5.56 25.72
N LYS A 306 -16.33 5.51 26.72
CA LYS A 306 -15.88 6.68 27.47
C LYS A 306 -14.47 7.03 27.01
N ILE A 307 -14.23 8.31 26.84
CA ILE A 307 -12.95 8.87 26.42
C ILE A 307 -12.57 9.93 27.46
N ASN A 308 -11.43 9.74 28.11
CA ASN A 308 -10.87 10.72 29.03
C ASN A 308 -9.55 11.21 28.45
N PHE A 309 -9.40 12.51 28.38
CA PHE A 309 -8.14 13.16 28.02
C PHE A 309 -7.44 13.63 29.29
N ASP A 310 -6.14 13.40 29.35
CA ASP A 310 -5.26 13.95 30.38
C ASP A 310 -4.15 14.72 29.69
N LEU A 311 -4.10 16.02 29.95
CA LEU A 311 -3.07 16.93 29.48
C LEU A 311 -2.09 17.08 30.65
N ASN A 312 -0.92 16.47 30.54
CA ASN A 312 0.13 16.52 31.57
C ASN A 312 0.71 17.92 31.73
#